data_8431475cd2c5fb98a477962bb364c0f5
#
_entry.id   8431475cd2c5fb98a477962bb364c0f5
#
_cell.length_a   1.000
_cell.length_b   1.000
_cell.length_c   1.000
_cell.angle_alpha   90.00
_cell.angle_beta   90.00
_cell.angle_gamma   90.00
#
_symmetry.space_group_name_H-M   'P 1'
#
loop_
_entity.id
_entity.type
_entity.pdbx_description
1 polymer ?
#
loop_
_entity_poly.entity_id
_entity_poly.type
_entity_poly.pdbx_seq_one_letter_code
_entity_poly.pdbx_strand_id
1 'polypeptide(L)'
;MFFYIEELHIMGGFIVAQGEKITVSGGVLNVPNNPVIPFIEGDGTGPDIWRAASRVLEAAVEKAYNGEKKITWKEVYAGEKAYNKTGEWLPEETLDTIREYLIAIKGPLTTPVGGGIRSLNVALRQELDLFTCLRPVRYFTGVPSPVKRPEDTDMVIFRENTEDVYA
;
A
#
# COMPACT_ATOMS: atom_id res chain seq x y z
N MET A 1 -0.25 30.88 -23.14
CA MET A 1 -1.04 29.88 -22.42
C MET A 1 -0.50 28.53 -22.90
N PHE A 2 0.51 27.98 -22.21
CA PHE A 2 1.16 26.73 -22.59
C PHE A 2 0.49 25.60 -21.85
N PHE A 3 -0.14 24.68 -22.57
CA PHE A 3 -0.60 23.42 -22.02
C PHE A 3 0.61 22.46 -21.95
N TYR A 4 1.01 22.05 -20.74
CA TYR A 4 1.89 20.90 -20.56
C TYR A 4 1.05 19.65 -20.86
N ILE A 5 1.38 18.98 -21.97
CA ILE A 5 0.88 17.63 -22.26
C ILE A 5 1.87 16.69 -21.59
N GLU A 6 1.49 16.13 -20.43
CA GLU A 6 2.20 15.01 -19.84
C GLU A 6 2.14 13.80 -20.80
N GLU A 7 3.24 13.09 -20.91
CA GLU A 7 3.51 12.06 -21.90
C GLU A 7 2.40 11.01 -22.05
N LEU A 8 1.74 11.03 -23.21
CA LEU A 8 0.86 9.94 -23.66
C LEU A 8 1.72 8.74 -24.06
N HIS A 9 1.74 7.69 -23.23
CA HIS A 9 2.29 6.41 -23.65
C HIS A 9 1.27 5.69 -24.55
N ILE A 10 1.53 5.68 -25.86
CA ILE A 10 0.75 4.94 -26.83
C ILE A 10 1.32 3.53 -26.94
N MET A 11 0.68 2.56 -26.31
CA MET A 11 0.86 1.15 -26.63
C MET A 11 -0.38 0.63 -27.37
N GLY A 12 -0.21 0.35 -28.66
CA GLY A 12 -1.24 -0.38 -29.43
C GLY A 12 -2.56 0.33 -29.68
N GLY A 13 -2.58 1.66 -29.88
CA GLY A 13 -3.76 2.37 -30.38
C GLY A 13 -4.88 2.63 -29.35
N PHE A 14 -4.71 2.27 -28.09
CA PHE A 14 -5.63 2.58 -27.00
C PHE A 14 -5.03 3.63 -26.08
N ILE A 15 -5.80 4.69 -25.79
CA ILE A 15 -5.47 5.65 -24.73
C ILE A 15 -5.69 4.92 -23.41
N VAL A 16 -4.62 4.49 -22.76
CA VAL A 16 -4.68 4.02 -21.37
C VAL A 16 -4.82 5.28 -20.52
N ALA A 17 -5.99 5.51 -19.96
CA ALA A 17 -6.19 6.61 -19.01
C ALA A 17 -5.18 6.44 -17.87
N GLN A 18 -4.25 7.38 -17.74
CA GLN A 18 -3.36 7.45 -16.59
C GLN A 18 -4.23 7.64 -15.34
N GLY A 19 -3.90 6.93 -14.25
CA GLY A 19 -4.61 7.12 -12.99
C GLY A 19 -4.30 8.51 -12.40
N GLU A 20 -5.13 8.95 -11.49
CA GLU A 20 -5.02 10.24 -10.82
C GLU A 20 -4.60 10.06 -9.36
N LYS A 21 -3.92 11.06 -8.79
CA LYS A 21 -3.52 11.03 -7.37
C LYS A 21 -4.72 11.27 -6.47
N ILE A 22 -4.75 10.57 -5.34
CA ILE A 22 -5.60 10.93 -4.21
C ILE A 22 -5.06 12.22 -3.61
N THR A 23 -5.93 13.17 -3.30
CA THR A 23 -5.54 14.48 -2.74
C THR A 23 -6.34 14.82 -1.50
N VAL A 24 -5.80 15.72 -0.68
CA VAL A 24 -6.49 16.31 0.48
C VAL A 24 -6.65 17.81 0.24
N SER A 25 -7.86 18.31 0.36
CA SER A 25 -8.17 19.74 0.25
C SER A 25 -9.11 20.16 1.38
N GLY A 26 -8.72 21.14 2.16
CA GLY A 26 -9.53 21.60 3.31
C GLY A 26 -9.84 20.50 4.34
N GLY A 27 -8.95 19.53 4.53
CA GLY A 27 -9.15 18.39 5.42
C GLY A 27 -10.07 17.28 4.86
N VAL A 28 -10.51 17.40 3.62
CA VAL A 28 -11.35 16.41 2.93
C VAL A 28 -10.50 15.61 1.94
N LEU A 29 -10.62 14.29 2.02
CA LEU A 29 -9.97 13.37 1.09
C LEU A 29 -10.75 13.30 -0.22
N ASN A 30 -10.08 13.60 -1.34
CA ASN A 30 -10.64 13.48 -2.68
C ASN A 30 -10.06 12.24 -3.37
N VAL A 31 -10.92 11.27 -3.64
CA VAL A 31 -10.56 10.00 -4.29
C VAL A 31 -11.12 10.00 -5.70
N PRO A 32 -10.27 10.02 -6.75
CA PRO A 32 -10.72 9.97 -8.14
C PRO A 32 -11.31 8.60 -8.50
N ASN A 33 -11.94 8.51 -9.67
CA ASN A 33 -12.49 7.24 -10.14
C ASN A 33 -11.43 6.23 -10.57
N ASN A 34 -10.21 6.68 -10.82
CA ASN A 34 -9.06 5.87 -11.19
C ASN A 34 -7.84 6.27 -10.34
N PRO A 35 -7.86 6.01 -9.02
CA PRO A 35 -6.74 6.40 -8.16
C PRO A 35 -5.49 5.60 -8.47
N VAL A 36 -4.34 6.27 -8.45
CA VAL A 36 -3.04 5.59 -8.44
C VAL A 36 -2.70 5.21 -7.01
N ILE A 37 -2.48 3.93 -6.78
CA ILE A 37 -2.07 3.39 -5.48
C ILE A 37 -0.68 2.77 -5.61
N PRO A 38 0.36 3.35 -4.98
CA PRO A 38 1.66 2.73 -4.88
C PRO A 38 1.60 1.42 -4.11
N PHE A 39 2.43 0.45 -4.53
CA PHE A 39 2.59 -0.78 -3.80
C PHE A 39 4.04 -1.25 -3.75
N ILE A 40 4.41 -1.88 -2.65
CA ILE A 40 5.63 -2.65 -2.47
C ILE A 40 5.23 -4.11 -2.49
N GLU A 41 5.68 -4.85 -3.51
CA GLU A 41 5.38 -6.28 -3.63
C GLU A 41 5.92 -7.07 -2.44
N GLY A 42 7.12 -6.71 -1.99
CA GLY A 42 7.78 -7.33 -0.85
C GLY A 42 8.67 -8.52 -1.20
N ASP A 43 9.21 -9.14 -0.15
CA ASP A 43 10.18 -10.22 -0.23
C ASP A 43 9.53 -11.58 0.08
N GLY A 44 10.23 -12.67 -0.22
CA GLY A 44 9.80 -14.02 0.09
C GLY A 44 8.46 -14.38 -0.52
N THR A 45 7.42 -14.51 0.30
CA THR A 45 6.04 -14.81 -0.13
C THR A 45 5.30 -13.59 -0.71
N GLY A 46 5.92 -12.41 -0.69
CA GLY A 46 5.33 -11.14 -1.14
C GLY A 46 4.74 -11.20 -2.55
N PRO A 47 5.49 -11.65 -3.57
CA PRO A 47 5.00 -11.76 -4.94
C PRO A 47 3.75 -12.66 -5.08
N ASP A 48 3.69 -13.78 -4.36
CA ASP A 48 2.53 -14.67 -4.38
C ASP A 48 1.31 -14.03 -3.73
N ILE A 49 1.51 -13.37 -2.60
CA ILE A 49 0.46 -12.63 -1.88
C ILE A 49 -0.06 -11.49 -2.77
N TRP A 50 0.85 -10.70 -3.36
CA TRP A 50 0.47 -9.57 -4.21
C TRP A 50 -0.33 -10.02 -5.44
N ARG A 51 0.12 -11.06 -6.12
CA ARG A 51 -0.60 -11.62 -7.29
C ARG A 51 -2.02 -12.06 -6.96
N ALA A 52 -2.25 -12.60 -5.76
CA ALA A 52 -3.59 -12.97 -5.30
C ALA A 52 -4.40 -11.73 -4.86
N ALA A 53 -3.79 -10.85 -4.05
CA ALA A 53 -4.45 -9.69 -3.48
C ALA A 53 -4.88 -8.67 -4.54
N SER A 54 -4.04 -8.35 -5.52
CA SER A 54 -4.38 -7.39 -6.58
C SER A 54 -5.62 -7.83 -7.36
N ARG A 55 -5.72 -9.11 -7.71
CA ARG A 55 -6.90 -9.66 -8.40
C ARG A 55 -8.18 -9.55 -7.57
N VAL A 56 -8.09 -9.80 -6.27
CA VAL A 56 -9.24 -9.69 -5.36
C VAL A 56 -9.68 -8.22 -5.23
N LEU A 57 -8.73 -7.31 -5.07
CA LEU A 57 -9.01 -5.87 -4.97
C LEU A 57 -9.64 -5.33 -6.27
N GLU A 58 -9.10 -5.68 -7.42
CA GLU A 58 -9.65 -5.29 -8.72
C GLU A 58 -11.07 -5.81 -8.92
N ALA A 59 -11.31 -7.10 -8.67
CA ALA A 59 -12.63 -7.69 -8.78
C ALA A 59 -13.64 -7.09 -7.78
N ALA A 60 -13.19 -6.74 -6.58
CA ALA A 60 -14.03 -6.10 -5.57
C ALA A 60 -14.44 -4.69 -6.00
N VAL A 61 -13.50 -3.90 -6.54
CA VAL A 61 -13.77 -2.55 -7.05
C VAL A 61 -14.69 -2.61 -8.27
N GLU A 62 -14.42 -3.49 -9.22
CA GLU A 62 -15.28 -3.70 -10.39
C GLU A 62 -16.72 -4.04 -9.98
N LYS A 63 -16.88 -4.98 -9.05
CA LYS A 63 -18.19 -5.39 -8.55
C LYS A 63 -18.89 -4.27 -7.77
N ALA A 64 -18.18 -3.52 -6.94
CA ALA A 64 -18.77 -2.48 -6.10
C ALA A 64 -19.22 -1.26 -6.90
N TYR A 65 -18.54 -0.96 -8.00
CA TYR A 65 -18.76 0.25 -8.81
C TYR A 65 -19.20 -0.05 -10.25
N ASN A 66 -19.60 -1.29 -10.57
CA ASN A 66 -20.08 -1.72 -11.89
C ASN A 66 -19.12 -1.32 -13.04
N GLY A 67 -17.80 -1.37 -12.79
CA GLY A 67 -16.78 -1.00 -13.77
C GLY A 67 -16.54 0.50 -13.95
N GLU A 68 -17.27 1.38 -13.25
CA GLU A 68 -17.09 2.83 -13.35
C GLU A 68 -15.79 3.32 -12.68
N LYS A 69 -15.25 2.52 -11.75
CA LYS A 69 -14.01 2.81 -11.05
C LYS A 69 -13.01 1.68 -11.20
N LYS A 70 -11.73 2.03 -11.15
CA LYS A 70 -10.63 1.07 -11.19
C LYS A 70 -9.43 1.62 -10.42
N ILE A 71 -8.52 0.74 -10.03
CA ILE A 71 -7.25 1.12 -9.40
C ILE A 71 -6.14 1.07 -10.45
N THR A 72 -5.29 2.09 -10.47
CA THR A 72 -4.02 2.05 -11.19
C THR A 72 -2.91 1.74 -10.20
N TRP A 73 -2.20 0.65 -10.41
CA TRP A 73 -1.11 0.23 -9.54
C TRP A 73 0.22 0.87 -9.97
N LYS A 74 0.96 1.39 -9.00
CA LYS A 74 2.32 1.92 -9.19
C LYS A 74 3.29 1.15 -8.29
N GLU A 75 4.14 0.30 -8.88
CA GLU A 75 5.16 -0.40 -8.10
C GLU A 75 6.24 0.57 -7.62
N VAL A 76 6.57 0.47 -6.32
CA VAL A 76 7.72 1.09 -5.69
C VAL A 76 8.53 0.03 -4.95
N TYR A 77 9.82 0.27 -4.75
CA TYR A 77 10.73 -0.78 -4.33
C TYR A 77 11.19 -0.61 -2.89
N ALA A 78 11.18 -1.71 -2.13
CA ALA A 78 11.83 -1.85 -0.83
C ALA A 78 12.27 -3.31 -0.65
N GLY A 79 13.18 -3.57 0.27
CA GLY A 79 13.68 -4.90 0.57
C GLY A 79 14.69 -5.42 -0.44
N GLU A 80 14.75 -6.73 -0.62
CA GLU A 80 15.72 -7.39 -1.52
C GLU A 80 15.56 -6.95 -2.97
N LYS A 81 14.32 -6.75 -3.42
CA LYS A 81 14.05 -6.29 -4.80
C LYS A 81 14.62 -4.89 -5.05
N ALA A 82 14.52 -3.99 -4.07
CA ALA A 82 15.13 -2.67 -4.15
C ALA A 82 16.64 -2.78 -4.17
N TYR A 83 17.23 -3.51 -3.23
CA TYR A 83 18.68 -3.68 -3.14
C TYR A 83 19.30 -4.24 -4.42
N ASN A 84 18.66 -5.24 -5.01
CA ASN A 84 19.13 -5.83 -6.27
C ASN A 84 19.05 -4.89 -7.47
N LYS A 85 18.16 -3.88 -7.42
CA LYS A 85 17.99 -2.91 -8.50
C LYS A 85 18.81 -1.65 -8.32
N THR A 86 18.92 -1.14 -7.11
CA THR A 86 19.46 0.19 -6.80
C THR A 86 20.68 0.17 -5.88
N GLY A 87 20.93 -0.95 -5.18
CA GLY A 87 21.93 -1.03 -4.12
C GLY A 87 21.43 -0.54 -2.76
N GLU A 88 20.20 -0.08 -2.66
CA GLU A 88 19.60 0.44 -1.44
C GLU A 88 18.41 -0.43 -0.99
N TRP A 89 18.31 -0.72 0.32
CA TRP A 89 17.20 -1.50 0.86
C TRP A 89 15.88 -0.73 0.94
N LEU A 90 15.96 0.57 1.10
CA LEU A 90 14.81 1.49 1.13
C LEU A 90 15.19 2.80 0.43
N PRO A 91 15.00 2.89 -0.89
CA PRO A 91 15.28 4.10 -1.65
C PRO A 91 14.40 5.29 -1.20
N GLU A 92 14.98 6.48 -1.15
CA GLU A 92 14.23 7.71 -0.81
C GLU A 92 13.10 7.98 -1.80
N GLU A 93 13.26 7.65 -3.08
CA GLU A 93 12.21 7.74 -4.10
C GLU A 93 10.94 6.98 -3.70
N THR A 94 11.08 5.84 -3.02
CA THR A 94 9.94 5.07 -2.50
C THR A 94 9.20 5.83 -1.40
N LEU A 95 9.94 6.42 -0.47
CA LEU A 95 9.37 7.24 0.60
C LEU A 95 8.67 8.47 0.04
N ASP A 96 9.30 9.19 -0.87
CA ASP A 96 8.75 10.36 -1.53
C ASP A 96 7.48 10.02 -2.32
N THR A 97 7.50 8.91 -3.05
CA THR A 97 6.30 8.45 -3.75
C THR A 97 5.16 8.17 -2.79
N ILE A 98 5.41 7.48 -1.66
CA ILE A 98 4.36 7.19 -0.68
C ILE A 98 3.83 8.49 -0.04
N ARG A 99 4.70 9.44 0.29
CA ARG A 99 4.29 10.77 0.80
C ARG A 99 3.41 11.52 -0.19
N GLU A 100 3.81 11.51 -1.46
CA GLU A 100 3.10 12.21 -2.54
C GLU A 100 1.72 11.61 -2.84
N TYR A 101 1.59 10.28 -2.77
CA TYR A 101 0.33 9.58 -3.09
C TYR A 101 -0.57 9.35 -1.87
N LEU A 102 -0.11 9.67 -0.65
CA LEU A 102 -0.85 9.61 0.62
C LEU A 102 -1.25 8.21 1.09
N ILE A 103 -1.11 7.19 0.28
CA ILE A 103 -1.47 5.80 0.58
C ILE A 103 -0.50 4.85 -0.11
N ALA A 104 -0.26 3.70 0.48
CA ALA A 104 0.44 2.59 -0.19
C ALA A 104 0.01 1.25 0.37
N ILE A 105 0.15 0.19 -0.43
CA ILE A 105 0.04 -1.20 0.02
C ILE A 105 1.45 -1.78 0.11
N LYS A 106 1.75 -2.48 1.21
CA LYS A 106 3.06 -3.05 1.45
C LYS A 106 2.98 -4.55 1.70
N GLY A 107 3.72 -5.31 0.93
CA GLY A 107 4.01 -6.71 1.18
C GLY A 107 5.04 -6.93 2.31
N PRO A 108 5.36 -8.18 2.67
CA PRO A 108 6.37 -8.49 3.69
C PRO A 108 7.75 -8.01 3.25
N LEU A 109 8.58 -7.56 4.20
CA LEU A 109 9.96 -7.15 3.94
C LEU A 109 10.91 -7.95 4.83
N THR A 110 11.95 -8.48 4.22
CA THR A 110 13.06 -9.13 4.92
C THR A 110 14.00 -8.06 5.46
N THR A 111 14.34 -8.16 6.75
CA THR A 111 15.40 -7.35 7.34
C THR A 111 16.71 -8.14 7.25
N PRO A 112 17.78 -7.61 6.64
CA PRO A 112 19.06 -8.28 6.59
C PRO A 112 19.59 -8.59 8.00
N VAL A 113 20.05 -9.82 8.20
CA VAL A 113 20.62 -10.26 9.49
C VAL A 113 22.13 -9.97 9.51
N GLY A 114 22.63 -9.36 10.58
CA GLY A 114 24.08 -9.26 10.85
C GLY A 114 24.77 -7.96 10.39
N GLY A 115 24.05 -7.00 9.80
CA GLY A 115 24.65 -5.75 9.30
C GLY A 115 24.38 -4.49 10.14
N GLY A 116 23.77 -4.60 11.33
CA GLY A 116 23.35 -3.41 12.10
C GLY A 116 22.25 -2.60 11.41
N ILE A 117 21.65 -3.15 10.35
CA ILE A 117 20.59 -2.49 9.59
C ILE A 117 19.31 -2.50 10.43
N ARG A 118 18.75 -1.33 10.65
CA ARG A 118 17.45 -1.17 11.30
C ARG A 118 16.37 -1.89 10.49
N SER A 119 15.38 -2.45 11.18
CA SER A 119 14.23 -3.08 10.50
C SER A 119 13.60 -2.11 9.50
N LEU A 120 13.50 -2.52 8.23
CA LEU A 120 12.88 -1.71 7.17
C LEU A 120 11.43 -1.34 7.51
N ASN A 121 10.72 -2.21 8.23
CA ASN A 121 9.37 -1.95 8.68
C ASN A 121 9.32 -0.83 9.74
N VAL A 122 10.33 -0.77 10.63
CA VAL A 122 10.45 0.30 11.63
C VAL A 122 10.83 1.61 10.93
N ALA A 123 11.80 1.56 9.99
CA ALA A 123 12.19 2.72 9.21
C ALA A 123 10.99 3.35 8.48
N LEU A 124 10.20 2.55 7.75
CA LEU A 124 8.99 3.03 7.07
C LEU A 124 8.00 3.71 8.02
N ARG A 125 7.77 3.14 9.20
CA ARG A 125 6.85 3.72 10.18
C ARG A 125 7.30 5.08 10.69
N GLN A 126 8.59 5.22 10.94
CA GLN A 126 9.16 6.47 11.46
C GLN A 126 9.30 7.53 10.37
N GLU A 127 9.85 7.17 9.20
CA GLU A 127 10.06 8.11 8.10
C GLU A 127 8.75 8.67 7.51
N LEU A 128 7.69 7.89 7.58
CA LEU A 128 6.36 8.28 7.11
C LEU A 128 5.40 8.72 8.23
N ASP A 129 5.90 8.82 9.47
CA ASP A 129 5.11 9.16 10.67
C ASP A 129 3.81 8.34 10.80
N LEU A 130 3.93 7.03 10.62
CA LEU A 130 2.80 6.09 10.75
C LEU A 130 2.58 5.75 12.23
N PHE A 131 2.21 6.74 13.02
CA PHE A 131 2.15 6.68 14.48
C PHE A 131 1.16 5.65 15.03
N THR A 132 0.13 5.30 14.29
CA THR A 132 -0.90 4.35 14.73
C THR A 132 -1.08 3.19 13.79
N CYS A 133 -0.98 1.96 14.30
CA CYS A 133 -1.41 0.76 13.60
C CYS A 133 -2.87 0.46 14.01
N LEU A 134 -3.79 0.65 13.07
CA LEU A 134 -5.22 0.42 13.25
C LEU A 134 -5.58 -1.00 12.80
N ARG A 135 -6.12 -1.82 13.71
CA ARG A 135 -6.46 -3.23 13.43
C ARG A 135 -7.90 -3.52 13.82
N PRO A 136 -8.85 -3.39 12.88
CA PRO A 136 -10.21 -3.88 13.11
C PRO A 136 -10.21 -5.41 13.17
N VAL A 137 -10.85 -5.96 14.19
CA VAL A 137 -11.03 -7.39 14.40
C VAL A 137 -12.51 -7.68 14.53
N ARG A 138 -13.04 -8.42 13.56
CA ARG A 138 -14.46 -8.75 13.49
C ARG A 138 -14.64 -10.22 13.15
N TYR A 139 -15.65 -10.85 13.77
CA TYR A 139 -16.04 -12.20 13.39
C TYR A 139 -16.84 -12.20 12.07
N PHE A 140 -16.57 -13.18 11.24
CA PHE A 140 -17.32 -13.45 10.02
C PHE A 140 -18.09 -14.75 10.18
N THR A 141 -19.40 -14.70 10.01
CA THR A 141 -20.30 -15.85 10.16
C THR A 141 -19.84 -17.03 9.30
N GLY A 142 -19.78 -18.22 9.89
CA GLY A 142 -19.39 -19.46 9.22
C GLY A 142 -17.88 -19.77 9.28
N VAL A 143 -17.06 -18.87 9.83
CA VAL A 143 -15.63 -19.13 10.05
C VAL A 143 -15.44 -19.87 11.40
N PRO A 144 -14.70 -21.00 11.44
CA PRO A 144 -14.34 -21.64 12.70
C PRO A 144 -13.62 -20.68 13.65
N SER A 145 -13.99 -20.68 14.92
CA SER A 145 -13.38 -19.82 15.91
C SER A 145 -13.13 -20.59 17.23
N PRO A 146 -11.99 -20.37 17.91
CA PRO A 146 -11.74 -20.93 19.24
C PRO A 146 -12.48 -20.21 20.36
N VAL A 147 -13.11 -19.08 20.07
CA VAL A 147 -13.85 -18.27 21.05
C VAL A 147 -15.24 -18.86 21.24
N LYS A 148 -15.75 -18.85 22.50
CA LYS A 148 -17.06 -19.43 22.83
C LYS A 148 -18.24 -18.68 22.21
N ARG A 149 -18.13 -17.37 22.06
CA ARG A 149 -19.16 -16.49 21.46
C ARG A 149 -18.49 -15.57 20.45
N PRO A 150 -18.11 -16.10 19.28
CA PRO A 150 -17.36 -15.31 18.29
C PRO A 150 -18.19 -14.15 17.70
N GLU A 151 -19.51 -14.27 17.70
CA GLU A 151 -20.45 -13.24 17.26
C GLU A 151 -20.34 -11.93 18.04
N ASP A 152 -19.85 -11.99 19.28
CA ASP A 152 -19.63 -10.81 20.14
C ASP A 152 -18.29 -10.10 19.82
N THR A 153 -17.49 -10.63 18.88
CA THR A 153 -16.21 -10.05 18.54
C THR A 153 -16.38 -8.97 17.47
N ASP A 154 -16.33 -7.71 17.89
CA ASP A 154 -16.24 -6.54 17.03
C ASP A 154 -15.48 -5.45 17.78
N MET A 155 -14.17 -5.31 17.48
CA MET A 155 -13.28 -4.40 18.18
C MET A 155 -12.28 -3.76 17.24
N VAL A 156 -11.72 -2.63 17.64
CA VAL A 156 -10.61 -1.99 16.94
C VAL A 156 -9.42 -1.85 17.88
N ILE A 157 -8.29 -2.42 17.51
CA ILE A 157 -7.04 -2.33 18.27
C ILE A 157 -6.23 -1.17 17.69
N PHE A 158 -5.90 -0.19 18.53
CA PHE A 158 -4.95 0.88 18.23
C PHE A 158 -3.61 0.50 18.85
N ARG A 159 -2.58 0.40 18.01
CA ARG A 159 -1.22 0.12 18.45
C ARG A 159 -0.32 1.31 18.12
N GLU A 160 0.40 1.79 19.12
CA GLU A 160 1.48 2.75 18.93
C GLU A 160 2.60 2.13 18.07
N ASN A 161 3.24 2.92 17.21
CA ASN A 161 4.17 2.42 16.20
C ASN A 161 5.49 3.20 16.05
N THR A 162 5.62 4.37 16.63
CA THR A 162 6.74 5.29 16.38
C THR A 162 7.52 5.66 17.63
N GLU A 163 6.91 5.51 18.78
CA GLU A 163 7.49 5.84 20.09
C GLU A 163 7.70 4.59 20.94
N ASP A 164 7.90 4.75 22.26
CA ASP A 164 8.11 3.70 23.25
C ASP A 164 9.27 2.78 22.85
N VAL A 165 9.03 1.48 22.75
CA VAL A 165 10.05 0.47 22.39
C VAL A 165 10.56 0.60 20.94
N TYR A 166 9.95 1.45 20.14
CA TYR A 166 10.34 1.71 18.75
C TYR A 166 11.16 2.99 18.59
N ALA A 167 11.26 3.81 19.64
CA ALA A 167 12.02 5.07 19.65
C ALA A 167 13.55 4.86 19.69
#